data_285670263c10ed827ffcb8ff7d511f39
#
_entry.id   285670263c10ed827ffcb8ff7d511f39
#
_cell.length_a   1.000
_cell.length_b   1.000
_cell.length_c   1.000
_cell.angle_alpha   90.00
_cell.angle_beta   90.00
_cell.angle_gamma   90.00
#
_symmetry.space_group_name_H-M   'P 1'
#
loop_
_entity.id
_entity.type
_entity.pdbx_description
1 polymer ?
#
loop_
_entity_poly.entity_id
_entity_poly.type
_entity_poly.pdbx_seq_one_letter_code
_entity_poly.pdbx_strand_id
1 'polypeptide(L)'
;EWVPIKPKTDAAFLFSLIHVLLHEMPREKLDVPFLKQHTGSPYLIGPNGFYLRDPATKKPLLWDLKRNAAVSFDTPDTDPALDGAFTLDAIEVGADEAMWTHRGITAETAFGKLAARVKPYTPEWAEKTCDVREGTVRRIAAEYVEQAQVGATVVIDGETLPYRPVSIQFGRTVNNGWGAYECCWARTL
;
A
#
# COMPACT_ATOMS: atom_id res chain seq x y z
N GLU A 1 25.54 -4.56 1.88
CA GLU A 1 25.67 -5.13 3.23
C GLU A 1 24.72 -6.33 3.38
N TRP A 2 25.19 -7.41 4.01
CA TRP A 2 24.35 -8.57 4.31
C TRP A 2 23.80 -8.45 5.74
N VAL A 3 22.46 -8.49 5.87
CA VAL A 3 21.77 -8.47 7.15
C VAL A 3 21.10 -9.83 7.37
N PRO A 4 21.69 -10.70 8.20
CA PRO A 4 21.10 -12.01 8.48
C PRO A 4 19.87 -11.82 9.38
N ILE A 5 18.73 -12.28 8.94
CA ILE A 5 17.53 -12.35 9.77
C ILE A 5 17.25 -13.78 10.20
N LYS A 6 16.59 -13.96 11.33
CA LYS A 6 16.12 -15.26 11.78
C LYS A 6 15.21 -15.90 10.72
N PRO A 7 15.43 -17.17 10.33
CA PRO A 7 14.60 -17.83 9.31
C PRO A 7 13.11 -17.74 9.61
N LYS A 8 12.29 -17.49 8.57
CA LYS A 8 10.83 -17.35 8.62
C LYS A 8 10.32 -16.08 9.33
N THR A 9 11.13 -15.04 9.43
CA THR A 9 10.72 -13.75 10.00
C THR A 9 10.68 -12.61 8.97
N ASP A 10 10.76 -12.93 7.69
CA ASP A 10 10.76 -11.97 6.57
C ASP A 10 9.56 -11.03 6.64
N ALA A 11 8.36 -11.58 6.89
CA ALA A 11 7.15 -10.77 7.02
C ALA A 11 7.24 -9.77 8.19
N ALA A 12 7.84 -10.15 9.31
CA ALA A 12 8.02 -9.26 10.45
C ALA A 12 8.92 -8.07 10.08
N PHE A 13 10.00 -8.34 9.34
CA PHE A 13 10.91 -7.31 8.85
C PHE A 13 10.21 -6.37 7.87
N LEU A 14 9.48 -6.90 6.88
CA LEU A 14 8.75 -6.13 5.88
C LEU A 14 7.63 -5.28 6.49
N PHE A 15 6.84 -5.82 7.42
CA PHE A 15 5.82 -5.05 8.14
C PHE A 15 6.41 -3.84 8.86
N SER A 16 7.57 -4.02 9.45
CA SER A 16 8.22 -2.94 10.17
C SER A 16 8.86 -1.90 9.24
N LEU A 17 9.39 -2.29 8.09
CA LEU A 17 9.79 -1.33 7.06
C LEU A 17 8.60 -0.48 6.62
N ILE A 18 7.45 -1.10 6.32
CA ILE A 18 6.23 -0.38 5.96
C ILE A 18 5.76 0.51 7.12
N HIS A 19 5.86 0.04 8.36
CA HIS A 19 5.56 0.86 9.54
C HIS A 19 6.40 2.14 9.56
N VAL A 20 7.72 2.05 9.39
CA VAL A 20 8.60 3.22 9.37
C VAL A 20 8.21 4.18 8.26
N LEU A 21 7.95 3.67 7.05
CA LEU A 21 7.54 4.51 5.91
C LEU A 21 6.23 5.26 6.17
N LEU A 22 5.24 4.61 6.81
CA LEU A 22 3.91 5.17 6.96
C LEU A 22 3.70 5.94 8.27
N HIS A 23 4.48 5.67 9.32
CA HIS A 23 4.25 6.22 10.66
C HIS A 23 5.42 7.03 11.23
N GLU A 24 6.64 6.81 10.75
CA GLU A 24 7.82 7.52 11.27
C GLU A 24 8.42 8.51 10.27
N MET A 25 8.18 8.32 8.96
CA MET A 25 8.69 9.23 7.92
C MET A 25 7.68 10.29 7.52
N PRO A 26 8.16 11.47 7.06
CA PRO A 26 7.30 12.50 6.51
C PRO A 26 6.58 12.00 5.25
N ARG A 27 5.31 12.40 5.09
CA ARG A 27 4.46 12.01 3.95
C ARG A 27 5.06 12.37 2.60
N GLU A 28 5.82 13.45 2.54
CA GLU A 28 6.47 13.97 1.33
C GLU A 28 7.56 13.04 0.79
N LYS A 29 7.97 12.06 1.59
CA LYS A 29 8.91 11.01 1.16
C LYS A 29 8.24 9.89 0.37
N LEU A 30 6.92 9.81 0.40
CA LEU A 30 6.15 8.84 -0.39
C LEU A 30 5.83 9.41 -1.77
N ASP A 31 5.80 8.54 -2.77
CA ASP A 31 5.33 8.90 -4.12
C ASP A 31 3.78 8.95 -4.15
N VAL A 32 3.24 9.99 -3.51
CA VAL A 32 1.78 10.17 -3.39
C VAL A 32 1.07 10.19 -4.75
N PRO A 33 1.57 10.88 -5.79
CA PRO A 33 0.98 10.81 -7.12
C PRO A 33 0.91 9.39 -7.68
N PHE A 34 1.98 8.63 -7.55
CA PHE A 34 2.01 7.22 -7.98
C PHE A 34 1.01 6.36 -7.19
N LEU A 35 0.97 6.51 -5.87
CA LEU A 35 0.02 5.78 -5.01
C LEU A 35 -1.43 6.05 -5.40
N LYS A 36 -1.77 7.31 -5.73
CA LYS A 36 -3.12 7.70 -6.12
C LYS A 36 -3.53 7.22 -7.52
N GLN A 37 -2.60 7.20 -8.47
CA GLN A 37 -2.91 7.02 -9.89
C GLN A 37 -2.61 5.62 -10.42
N HIS A 38 -1.62 4.93 -9.83
CA HIS A 38 -1.08 3.69 -10.38
C HIS A 38 -1.18 2.49 -9.44
N THR A 39 -1.85 2.64 -8.30
CA THR A 39 -2.04 1.55 -7.33
C THR A 39 -3.49 1.43 -6.88
N GLY A 40 -3.81 0.34 -6.18
CA GLY A 40 -5.09 0.17 -5.50
C GLY A 40 -5.21 0.92 -4.15
N SER A 41 -4.21 1.72 -3.78
CA SER A 41 -4.18 2.43 -2.50
C SER A 41 -5.42 3.29 -2.22
N PRO A 42 -5.99 4.04 -3.19
CA PRO A 42 -7.19 4.85 -2.96
C PRO A 42 -8.50 4.06 -3.01
N TYR A 43 -8.48 2.77 -3.35
CA TYR A 43 -9.71 2.00 -3.46
C TYR A 43 -10.42 1.88 -2.11
N LEU A 44 -11.74 2.01 -2.14
CA LEU A 44 -12.60 1.93 -0.96
C LEU A 44 -12.81 0.48 -0.55
N ILE A 45 -12.56 0.20 0.72
CA ILE A 45 -12.75 -1.10 1.36
C ILE A 45 -14.00 -1.04 2.24
N GLY A 46 -14.93 -1.91 1.97
CA GLY A 46 -16.17 -2.03 2.74
C GLY A 46 -15.96 -2.72 4.11
N PRO A 47 -17.02 -2.78 4.91
CA PRO A 47 -16.99 -3.41 6.24
C PRO A 47 -16.61 -4.89 6.22
N ASN A 48 -16.85 -5.58 5.11
CA ASN A 48 -16.50 -6.99 4.89
C ASN A 48 -15.02 -7.22 4.48
N GLY A 49 -14.23 -6.14 4.34
CA GLY A 49 -12.82 -6.22 3.94
C GLY A 49 -12.57 -6.30 2.44
N PHE A 50 -13.60 -6.20 1.59
CA PHE A 50 -13.47 -6.23 0.13
C PHE A 50 -13.64 -4.85 -0.49
N TYR A 51 -13.14 -4.69 -1.71
CA TYR A 51 -13.34 -3.49 -2.50
C TYR A 51 -14.82 -3.23 -2.74
N LEU A 52 -15.24 -2.00 -2.50
CA LEU A 52 -16.53 -1.54 -2.98
C LEU A 52 -16.50 -1.39 -4.49
N ARG A 53 -17.60 -1.76 -5.12
CA ARG A 53 -17.73 -1.74 -6.58
C ARG A 53 -18.94 -0.96 -7.02
N ASP A 54 -18.82 -0.32 -8.15
CA ASP A 54 -19.93 0.29 -8.85
C ASP A 54 -20.96 -0.80 -9.24
N PRO A 55 -22.25 -0.64 -8.91
CA PRO A 55 -23.26 -1.65 -9.14
C PRO A 55 -23.44 -2.04 -10.61
N ALA A 56 -23.28 -1.10 -11.52
CA ALA A 56 -23.52 -1.31 -12.95
C ALA A 56 -22.27 -1.88 -13.66
N THR A 57 -21.10 -1.31 -13.39
CA THR A 57 -19.86 -1.63 -14.11
C THR A 57 -19.00 -2.67 -13.41
N LYS A 58 -19.29 -2.95 -12.12
CA LYS A 58 -18.51 -3.83 -11.24
C LYS A 58 -17.05 -3.37 -11.01
N LYS A 59 -16.71 -2.15 -11.41
CA LYS A 59 -15.39 -1.56 -11.23
C LYS A 59 -15.17 -1.12 -9.79
N PRO A 60 -13.93 -1.23 -9.24
CA PRO A 60 -13.60 -0.69 -7.92
C PRO A 60 -13.92 0.79 -7.82
N LEU A 61 -14.35 1.21 -6.63
CA LEU A 61 -14.63 2.60 -6.31
C LEU A 61 -13.47 3.24 -5.56
N LEU A 62 -13.30 4.54 -5.79
CA LEU A 62 -12.47 5.42 -5.00
C LEU A 62 -13.26 6.67 -4.60
N TRP A 63 -12.79 7.40 -3.59
CA TRP A 63 -13.38 8.69 -3.24
C TRP A 63 -12.67 9.82 -3.97
N ASP A 64 -13.41 10.56 -4.78
CA ASP A 64 -12.89 11.72 -5.50
C ASP A 64 -13.07 13.00 -4.65
N LEU A 65 -11.94 13.61 -4.29
CA LEU A 65 -11.91 14.83 -3.48
C LEU A 65 -12.50 16.05 -4.22
N LYS A 66 -12.38 16.09 -5.56
CA LYS A 66 -12.94 17.18 -6.36
C LYS A 66 -14.47 17.14 -6.39
N ARG A 67 -15.03 15.94 -6.52
CA ARG A 67 -16.49 15.73 -6.61
C ARG A 67 -17.14 15.48 -5.23
N ASN A 68 -16.31 15.21 -4.22
CA ASN A 68 -16.76 14.78 -2.89
C ASN A 68 -17.73 13.59 -2.98
N ALA A 69 -17.39 12.61 -3.77
CA ALA A 69 -18.23 11.45 -4.07
C ALA A 69 -17.41 10.21 -4.42
N ALA A 70 -18.03 9.04 -4.24
CA ALA A 70 -17.45 7.79 -4.73
C ALA A 70 -17.63 7.69 -6.26
N VAL A 71 -16.57 7.37 -6.96
CA VAL A 71 -16.55 7.19 -8.42
C VAL A 71 -15.76 5.94 -8.81
N SER A 72 -15.98 5.42 -10.01
CA SER A 72 -15.18 4.32 -10.55
C SER A 72 -13.72 4.73 -10.70
N PHE A 73 -12.80 3.81 -10.46
CA PHE A 73 -11.36 4.06 -10.45
C PHE A 73 -10.82 4.67 -11.75
N ASP A 74 -11.46 4.41 -12.86
CA ASP A 74 -11.10 4.87 -14.20
C ASP A 74 -11.86 6.14 -14.65
N THR A 75 -12.56 6.80 -13.73
CA THR A 75 -13.23 8.08 -14.01
C THR A 75 -12.19 9.15 -14.30
N PRO A 76 -12.27 9.83 -15.45
CA PRO A 76 -11.27 10.84 -15.82
C PRO A 76 -11.32 12.06 -14.90
N ASP A 77 -10.20 12.77 -14.80
CA ASP A 77 -10.05 14.01 -14.03
C ASP A 77 -10.46 13.87 -12.55
N THR A 78 -10.03 12.80 -11.90
CA THR A 78 -10.24 12.57 -10.47
C THR A 78 -9.05 13.04 -9.64
N ASP A 79 -9.31 13.41 -8.38
CA ASP A 79 -8.30 13.52 -7.32
C ASP A 79 -8.62 12.51 -6.22
N PRO A 80 -8.08 11.27 -6.31
CA PRO A 80 -8.39 10.23 -5.35
C PRO A 80 -7.94 10.57 -3.93
N ALA A 81 -8.82 10.35 -2.94
CA ALA A 81 -8.40 10.36 -1.54
C ALA A 81 -7.48 9.18 -1.26
N LEU A 82 -6.34 9.43 -0.64
CA LEU A 82 -5.43 8.36 -0.22
C LEU A 82 -5.74 7.87 1.20
N ASP A 83 -6.24 8.77 2.05
CA ASP A 83 -6.66 8.46 3.42
C ASP A 83 -8.12 8.86 3.64
N GLY A 84 -8.74 8.25 4.61
CA GLY A 84 -10.06 8.66 5.08
C GLY A 84 -11.06 7.52 5.15
N ALA A 85 -12.17 7.85 5.80
CA ALA A 85 -13.37 7.02 5.88
C ALA A 85 -14.55 7.82 5.31
N PHE A 86 -15.32 7.21 4.44
CA PHE A 86 -16.38 7.88 3.68
C PHE A 86 -17.67 7.08 3.78
N THR A 87 -18.79 7.77 3.96
CA THR A 87 -20.11 7.14 3.99
C THR A 87 -20.75 7.22 2.60
N LEU A 88 -21.23 6.08 2.12
CA LEU A 88 -21.83 5.93 0.80
C LEU A 88 -23.31 5.56 0.93
N ASP A 89 -24.15 6.18 0.11
CA ASP A 89 -25.61 6.05 0.25
C ASP A 89 -26.18 4.72 -0.25
N ALA A 90 -25.66 4.19 -1.36
CA ALA A 90 -26.10 2.90 -1.90
C ALA A 90 -24.98 2.24 -2.70
N ILE A 91 -24.51 1.10 -2.25
CA ILE A 91 -23.40 0.38 -2.88
C ILE A 91 -23.58 -1.12 -2.77
N GLU A 92 -23.15 -1.83 -3.80
CA GLU A 92 -22.98 -3.26 -3.76
C GLU A 92 -21.63 -3.59 -3.11
N VAL A 93 -21.67 -4.45 -2.10
CA VAL A 93 -20.50 -4.96 -1.40
C VAL A 93 -20.47 -6.46 -1.63
N GLY A 94 -19.42 -6.97 -2.24
CA GLY A 94 -19.32 -8.40 -2.44
C GLY A 94 -17.91 -8.86 -2.72
N ALA A 95 -17.64 -10.08 -2.27
CA ALA A 95 -16.67 -10.96 -2.88
C ALA A 95 -17.49 -12.10 -3.47
N ASP A 96 -17.19 -12.47 -4.66
CA ASP A 96 -17.91 -13.47 -5.40
C ASP A 96 -19.38 -13.10 -5.75
N GLU A 97 -20.23 -14.07 -5.95
CA GLU A 97 -21.59 -13.88 -6.43
C GLU A 97 -22.58 -13.32 -5.40
N ALA A 98 -22.19 -13.25 -4.14
CA ALA A 98 -23.03 -12.74 -3.05
C ALA A 98 -22.86 -11.20 -2.88
N MET A 99 -23.30 -10.44 -3.85
CA MET A 99 -23.28 -8.99 -3.78
C MET A 99 -24.51 -8.48 -3.02
N TRP A 100 -24.28 -7.63 -2.03
CA TRP A 100 -25.37 -7.03 -1.26
C TRP A 100 -25.42 -5.53 -1.52
N THR A 101 -26.60 -4.99 -1.61
CA THR A 101 -26.80 -3.55 -1.64
C THR A 101 -26.97 -3.03 -0.22
N HIS A 102 -26.07 -2.17 0.22
CA HIS A 102 -26.15 -1.48 1.50
C HIS A 102 -26.33 0.01 1.31
N ARG A 103 -27.08 0.63 2.23
CA ARG A 103 -27.19 2.09 2.33
C ARG A 103 -26.46 2.57 3.56
N GLY A 104 -25.79 3.71 3.45
CA GLY A 104 -25.12 4.34 4.57
C GLY A 104 -23.91 3.54 5.11
N ILE A 105 -23.23 2.80 4.25
CA ILE A 105 -22.00 2.11 4.66
C ILE A 105 -20.83 3.06 4.76
N THR A 106 -19.98 2.84 5.78
CA THR A 106 -18.69 3.53 5.87
C THR A 106 -17.61 2.64 5.28
N ALA A 107 -16.86 3.20 4.35
CA ALA A 107 -15.70 2.56 3.72
C ALA A 107 -14.43 3.35 4.01
N GLU A 108 -13.33 2.67 4.12
CA GLU A 108 -12.00 3.28 4.29
C GLU A 108 -11.16 3.01 3.05
N THR A 109 -10.19 3.87 2.77
CA THR A 109 -9.23 3.61 1.70
C THR A 109 -8.35 2.39 2.03
N ALA A 110 -7.92 1.67 1.00
CA ALA A 110 -7.01 0.54 1.19
C ALA A 110 -5.69 0.98 1.85
N PHE A 111 -5.19 2.16 1.51
CA PHE A 111 -4.00 2.74 2.14
C PHE A 111 -4.21 3.01 3.64
N GLY A 112 -5.34 3.61 4.03
CA GLY A 112 -5.66 3.84 5.44
C GLY A 112 -5.73 2.53 6.24
N LYS A 113 -6.35 1.50 5.66
CA LYS A 113 -6.38 0.16 6.27
C LYS A 113 -5.00 -0.47 6.39
N LEU A 114 -4.14 -0.31 5.38
CA LEU A 114 -2.76 -0.77 5.44
C LEU A 114 -2.00 -0.06 6.56
N ALA A 115 -2.08 1.27 6.62
CA ALA A 115 -1.44 2.06 7.68
C ALA A 115 -1.90 1.61 9.08
N ALA A 116 -3.20 1.44 9.27
CA ALA A 116 -3.73 0.93 10.53
C ALA A 116 -3.21 -0.49 10.85
N ARG A 117 -3.14 -1.36 9.84
CA ARG A 117 -2.66 -2.74 9.98
C ARG A 117 -1.21 -2.83 10.42
N VAL A 118 -0.34 -2.00 9.87
CA VAL A 118 1.10 -2.07 10.18
C VAL A 118 1.50 -1.27 11.42
N LYS A 119 0.61 -0.46 11.96
CA LYS A 119 0.88 0.38 13.13
C LYS A 119 1.50 -0.36 14.34
N PRO A 120 1.09 -1.59 14.71
CA PRO A 120 1.68 -2.28 15.85
C PRO A 120 3.03 -2.93 15.57
N TYR A 121 3.48 -2.98 14.32
CA TYR A 121 4.71 -3.68 13.93
C TYR A 121 5.91 -2.73 13.93
N THR A 122 6.26 -2.23 15.12
CA THR A 122 7.35 -1.27 15.30
C THR A 122 8.73 -1.86 14.99
N PRO A 123 9.75 -1.02 14.71
CA PRO A 123 11.13 -1.48 14.54
C PRO A 123 11.63 -2.33 15.71
N GLU A 124 11.37 -1.92 16.94
CA GLU A 124 11.82 -2.64 18.14
C GLU A 124 11.21 -4.04 18.23
N TRP A 125 9.94 -4.17 17.86
CA TRP A 125 9.28 -5.47 17.79
C TRP A 125 9.90 -6.37 16.71
N ALA A 126 10.15 -5.81 15.52
CA ALA A 126 10.70 -6.57 14.40
C ALA A 126 12.16 -6.97 14.64
N GLU A 127 12.98 -6.04 15.14
CA GLU A 127 14.40 -6.29 15.42
C GLU A 127 14.59 -7.41 16.44
N LYS A 128 13.76 -7.44 17.48
CA LYS A 128 13.71 -8.55 18.43
C LYS A 128 13.21 -9.85 17.80
N THR A 129 12.19 -9.79 16.94
CA THR A 129 11.60 -10.97 16.29
C THR A 129 12.55 -11.59 15.28
N CYS A 130 13.23 -10.75 14.51
CA CYS A 130 14.16 -11.12 13.44
C CYS A 130 15.58 -11.42 13.94
N ASP A 131 15.87 -11.15 15.22
CA ASP A 131 17.22 -11.28 15.81
C ASP A 131 18.26 -10.43 15.06
N VAL A 132 17.91 -9.19 14.78
CA VAL A 132 18.80 -8.21 14.15
C VAL A 132 19.15 -7.09 15.13
N ARG A 133 20.25 -6.40 14.84
CA ARG A 133 20.75 -5.32 15.68
C ARG A 133 19.73 -4.17 15.72
N GLU A 134 19.59 -3.55 16.89
CA GLU A 134 18.79 -2.34 17.11
C GLU A 134 19.18 -1.22 16.12
N GLY A 135 18.17 -0.53 15.59
CA GLY A 135 18.31 0.53 14.59
C GLY A 135 18.44 0.03 13.14
N THR A 136 18.50 -1.28 12.91
CA THR A 136 18.67 -1.85 11.56
C THR A 136 17.48 -1.53 10.65
N VAL A 137 16.25 -1.67 11.15
CA VAL A 137 15.04 -1.44 10.36
C VAL A 137 14.96 0.01 9.92
N ARG A 138 15.14 0.96 10.85
CA ARG A 138 15.09 2.40 10.53
C ARG A 138 16.19 2.82 9.57
N ARG A 139 17.39 2.28 9.75
CA ARG A 139 18.51 2.54 8.82
C ARG A 139 18.18 2.08 7.41
N ILE A 140 17.70 0.84 7.25
CA ILE A 140 17.36 0.29 5.93
C ILE A 140 16.20 1.07 5.31
N ALA A 141 15.17 1.43 6.08
CA ALA A 141 14.06 2.24 5.60
C ALA A 141 14.54 3.62 5.13
N ALA A 142 15.44 4.27 5.86
CA ALA A 142 16.02 5.56 5.48
C ALA A 142 16.83 5.46 4.18
N GLU A 143 17.74 4.47 4.08
CA GLU A 143 18.52 4.20 2.87
C GLU A 143 17.61 3.89 1.67
N TYR A 144 16.55 3.09 1.88
CA TYR A 144 15.57 2.75 0.85
C TYR A 144 14.90 4.01 0.27
N VAL A 145 14.39 4.87 1.14
CA VAL A 145 13.71 6.11 0.74
C VAL A 145 14.67 7.09 0.06
N GLU A 146 15.88 7.24 0.59
CA GLU A 146 16.90 8.10 0.00
C GLU A 146 17.28 7.65 -1.42
N GLN A 147 17.51 6.35 -1.59
CA GLN A 147 17.91 5.78 -2.87
C GLN A 147 16.74 5.61 -3.86
N ALA A 148 15.50 5.58 -3.38
CA ALA A 148 14.31 5.52 -4.24
C ALA A 148 14.17 6.74 -5.16
N GLN A 149 14.77 7.89 -4.79
CA GLN A 149 14.80 9.13 -5.57
C GLN A 149 13.42 9.53 -6.10
N VAL A 150 12.42 9.51 -5.21
CA VAL A 150 11.04 9.87 -5.56
C VAL A 150 11.00 11.27 -6.21
N GLY A 151 10.36 11.36 -7.39
CA GLY A 151 10.29 12.59 -8.19
C GLY A 151 11.42 12.76 -9.21
N ALA A 152 12.50 11.96 -9.14
CA ALA A 152 13.56 12.01 -10.13
C ALA A 152 13.10 11.43 -11.49
N THR A 153 13.69 11.95 -12.55
CA THR A 153 13.43 11.50 -13.93
C THR A 153 14.73 11.17 -14.67
N VAL A 154 14.62 10.36 -15.69
CA VAL A 154 15.71 10.03 -16.63
C VAL A 154 15.20 10.19 -18.05
N VAL A 155 16.07 10.61 -18.96
CA VAL A 155 15.75 10.70 -20.39
C VAL A 155 16.34 9.50 -21.10
N ILE A 156 15.50 8.70 -21.76
CA ILE A 156 15.90 7.55 -22.56
C ILE A 156 15.24 7.70 -23.95
N ASP A 157 16.06 7.68 -24.98
CA ASP A 157 15.61 7.83 -26.38
C ASP A 157 14.74 9.08 -26.64
N GLY A 158 15.00 10.16 -25.91
CA GLY A 158 14.26 11.42 -26.01
C GLY A 158 12.97 11.50 -25.19
N GLU A 159 12.58 10.43 -24.51
CA GLU A 159 11.44 10.40 -23.61
C GLU A 159 11.85 10.57 -22.14
N THR A 160 11.11 11.41 -21.41
CA THR A 160 11.32 11.61 -19.97
C THR A 160 10.52 10.58 -19.20
N LEU A 161 11.23 9.72 -18.49
CA LEU A 161 10.66 8.63 -17.70
C LEU A 161 10.92 8.83 -16.20
N PRO A 162 10.06 8.30 -15.32
CA PRO A 162 10.35 8.26 -13.89
C PRO A 162 11.62 7.43 -13.62
N TYR A 163 12.53 7.98 -12.82
CA TYR A 163 13.72 7.25 -12.37
C TYR A 163 13.45 6.62 -11.00
N ARG A 164 13.52 5.29 -10.95
CA ARG A 164 13.25 4.49 -9.75
C ARG A 164 14.33 3.43 -9.58
N PRO A 165 15.51 3.81 -9.03
CA PRO A 165 16.67 2.93 -8.99
C PRO A 165 16.61 1.83 -7.92
N VAL A 166 15.67 1.92 -6.98
CA VAL A 166 15.50 0.91 -5.93
C VAL A 166 14.44 -0.11 -6.31
N SER A 167 14.73 -1.37 -6.08
CA SER A 167 13.78 -2.47 -6.25
C SER A 167 13.96 -3.52 -5.17
N ILE A 168 12.89 -4.25 -4.86
CA ILE A 168 12.94 -5.43 -4.01
C ILE A 168 12.88 -6.66 -4.91
N GLN A 169 13.94 -7.48 -4.85
CA GLN A 169 13.99 -8.73 -5.59
C GLN A 169 13.42 -9.86 -4.76
N PHE A 170 12.46 -10.58 -5.32
CA PHE A 170 11.88 -11.76 -4.68
C PHE A 170 12.71 -12.99 -4.92
N GLY A 171 13.10 -13.67 -3.84
CA GLY A 171 13.71 -14.98 -3.91
C GLY A 171 12.68 -16.10 -4.11
N ARG A 172 13.16 -17.28 -4.50
CA ARG A 172 12.32 -18.45 -4.78
C ARG A 172 11.47 -18.89 -3.58
N THR A 173 11.98 -18.75 -2.37
CA THR A 173 11.28 -19.15 -1.14
C THR A 173 10.18 -18.18 -0.73
N VAL A 174 10.25 -16.92 -1.15
CA VAL A 174 9.26 -15.88 -0.85
C VAL A 174 8.03 -16.02 -1.74
N ASN A 175 8.20 -16.42 -3.00
CA ASN A 175 7.11 -16.51 -3.97
C ASN A 175 6.56 -17.93 -4.19
N ASN A 176 7.07 -18.93 -3.50
CA ASN A 176 6.64 -20.32 -3.61
C ASN A 176 6.42 -20.96 -2.23
N GLY A 177 5.38 -21.77 -2.11
CA GLY A 177 5.11 -22.56 -0.92
C GLY A 177 4.72 -21.73 0.30
N TRP A 178 5.35 -21.97 1.41
CA TRP A 178 4.97 -21.43 2.72
C TRP A 178 5.18 -19.91 2.89
N GLY A 179 6.09 -19.31 2.12
CA GLY A 179 6.42 -17.88 2.18
C GLY A 179 5.68 -17.03 1.16
N ALA A 180 4.77 -17.59 0.35
CA ALA A 180 4.17 -16.89 -0.77
C ALA A 180 3.40 -15.60 -0.37
N TYR A 181 2.81 -15.55 0.82
CA TYR A 181 2.10 -14.36 1.31
C TYR A 181 3.04 -13.17 1.57
N GLU A 182 4.31 -13.41 1.83
CA GLU A 182 5.32 -12.38 2.07
C GLU A 182 5.59 -11.54 0.82
N CYS A 183 5.38 -12.11 -0.36
CA CYS A 183 5.42 -11.37 -1.62
C CYS A 183 4.46 -10.19 -1.63
N CYS A 184 3.27 -10.34 -1.04
CA CYS A 184 2.28 -9.27 -0.99
C CYS A 184 2.82 -8.08 -0.19
N TRP A 185 3.53 -8.33 0.90
CA TRP A 185 4.07 -7.28 1.75
C TRP A 185 5.30 -6.61 1.15
N ALA A 186 6.19 -7.37 0.53
CA ALA A 186 7.33 -6.80 -0.17
C ALA A 186 6.90 -5.94 -1.37
N ARG A 187 5.80 -6.30 -2.05
CA ARG A 187 5.22 -5.47 -3.14
C ARG A 187 4.54 -4.20 -2.64
N THR A 188 4.30 -4.09 -1.35
CA THR A 188 3.72 -2.89 -0.74
C THR A 188 4.79 -1.82 -0.49
N LEU A 189 6.05 -2.22 -0.34
CA LEU A 189 7.19 -1.32 -0.26
C LEU A 189 7.50 -0.70 -1.63
#